data_fcb4deb6ad398236e8cc7809b08c49d9
#
_entry.id   fcb4deb6ad398236e8cc7809b08c49d9
#
_cell.length_a   1.000
_cell.length_b   1.000
_cell.length_c   1.000
_cell.angle_alpha   90.00
_cell.angle_beta   90.00
_cell.angle_gamma   90.00
#
_symmetry.space_group_name_H-M   'P 1'
#
loop_
_entity.id
_entity.type
_entity.pdbx_description
1 polymer ?
#
loop_
_entity_poly.entity_id
_entity_poly.type
_entity_poly.pdbx_seq_one_letter_code
_entity_poly.pdbx_strand_id
1 'polypeptide(L)' 'EPPTLVSDAIKDVLYQAFIADPEANSVHNLASQHHLSIKHVDAILRLKGLEVSQKK' A
#
# COMPACT_ATOMS: atom_id res chain seq x y z
N GLU A 1 6.25 17.93 -14.25
CA GLU A 1 6.01 17.37 -12.93
C GLU A 1 4.82 16.43 -12.97
N PRO A 2 5.03 15.14 -12.80
CA PRO A 2 3.90 14.22 -12.81
C PRO A 2 3.01 14.46 -11.60
N PRO A 3 1.73 14.61 -11.85
CA PRO A 3 0.81 14.87 -10.76
C PRO A 3 0.37 13.59 -10.09
N THR A 4 0.16 13.65 -8.84
CA THR A 4 -0.75 12.82 -8.12
C THR A 4 -0.52 11.32 -8.15
N LEU A 5 0.48 10.82 -8.77
CA LEU A 5 0.76 9.40 -8.69
C LEU A 5 1.36 9.06 -7.34
N VAL A 6 0.90 7.97 -6.77
CA VAL A 6 1.47 7.51 -5.52
C VAL A 6 2.91 7.07 -5.76
N SER A 7 3.83 7.62 -5.01
CA SER A 7 5.23 7.28 -5.20
C SER A 7 5.53 5.87 -4.71
N ASP A 8 6.63 5.31 -5.21
CA ASP A 8 7.03 3.98 -4.76
C ASP A 8 7.30 3.98 -3.26
N ALA A 9 7.80 5.09 -2.74
CA ALA A 9 8.05 5.20 -1.31
C ALA A 9 6.77 5.01 -0.51
N ILE A 10 5.69 5.64 -0.97
CA ILE A 10 4.40 5.51 -0.28
C ILE A 10 3.87 4.08 -0.40
N LYS A 11 4.02 3.48 -1.57
CA LYS A 11 3.58 2.10 -1.74
C LYS A 11 4.30 1.18 -0.77
N ASP A 12 5.58 1.39 -0.63
CA ASP A 12 6.39 0.59 0.27
C ASP A 12 5.95 0.79 1.71
N VAL A 13 5.72 2.04 2.11
CA VAL A 13 5.26 2.35 3.45
C VAL A 13 3.93 1.66 3.74
N LEU A 14 3.02 1.70 2.80
CA LEU A 14 1.72 1.06 2.98
C LEU A 14 1.88 -0.45 3.19
N TYR A 15 2.69 -1.06 2.37
CA TYR A 15 2.91 -2.49 2.46
C TYR A 15 3.56 -2.88 3.79
N GLN A 16 4.60 -2.15 4.17
CA GLN A 16 5.30 -2.43 5.42
C GLN A 16 4.38 -2.27 6.62
N ALA A 17 3.56 -1.23 6.61
CA ALA A 17 2.63 -1.01 7.70
C ALA A 17 1.61 -2.15 7.77
N PHE A 18 1.15 -2.61 6.62
CA PHE A 18 0.15 -3.65 6.57
C PHE A 18 0.69 -4.97 7.13
N ILE A 19 1.88 -5.37 6.71
CA ILE A 19 2.44 -6.64 7.18
C ILE A 19 2.87 -6.56 8.65
N ALA A 20 3.20 -5.36 9.12
CA ALA A 20 3.59 -5.20 10.51
C ALA A 20 2.40 -5.41 11.45
N ASP A 21 1.26 -4.85 11.07
CA ASP A 21 0.06 -4.97 11.90
C ASP A 21 -1.17 -4.86 11.02
N PRO A 22 -1.59 -5.96 10.40
CA PRO A 22 -2.72 -5.92 9.47
C PRO A 22 -4.04 -5.54 10.11
N GLU A 23 -4.17 -5.70 11.42
CA GLU A 23 -5.41 -5.31 12.09
C GLU A 23 -5.47 -3.81 12.29
N ALA A 24 -4.41 -3.23 12.82
CA ALA A 24 -4.37 -1.80 13.05
C ALA A 24 -4.21 -1.04 11.74
N ASN A 25 -3.49 -1.63 10.79
CA ASN A 25 -3.19 -0.99 9.51
C ASN A 25 -3.90 -1.69 8.36
N SER A 26 -5.18 -1.92 8.53
CA SER A 26 -5.97 -2.57 7.49
C SER A 26 -6.05 -1.66 6.26
N VAL A 27 -6.50 -2.24 5.15
CA VAL A 27 -6.68 -1.48 3.91
C VAL A 27 -7.54 -0.25 4.16
N HIS A 28 -8.59 -0.41 4.93
CA HIS A 28 -9.48 0.69 5.23
C HIS A 28 -8.77 1.80 6.00
N ASN A 29 -8.01 1.42 7.01
CA ASN A 29 -7.29 2.41 7.81
C ASN A 29 -6.19 3.10 7.01
N LEU A 30 -5.46 2.33 6.22
CA LEU A 30 -4.40 2.92 5.39
C LEU A 30 -4.98 3.89 4.38
N ALA A 31 -6.09 3.53 3.77
CA ALA A 31 -6.73 4.42 2.81
C ALA A 31 -7.14 5.73 3.47
N SER A 32 -7.69 5.66 4.66
CA SER A 32 -8.10 6.84 5.39
C SER A 32 -6.90 7.71 5.78
N GLN A 33 -5.85 7.07 6.27
CA GLN A 33 -4.67 7.80 6.72
C GLN A 33 -3.98 8.56 5.59
N HIS A 34 -3.99 7.96 4.41
CA HIS A 34 -3.27 8.53 3.27
C HIS A 34 -4.20 9.18 2.24
N HIS A 35 -5.47 9.30 2.58
CA HIS A 35 -6.46 9.93 1.68
C HIS A 35 -6.51 9.25 0.33
N LEU A 36 -6.43 7.93 0.35
CA LEU A 36 -6.52 7.13 -0.86
C LEU A 36 -7.80 6.31 -0.84
N SER A 37 -8.19 5.81 -2.00
CA SER A 37 -9.36 4.93 -2.04
C SER A 37 -8.98 3.55 -1.56
N ILE A 38 -9.95 2.84 -1.02
CA ILE A 38 -9.71 1.49 -0.55
C ILE A 38 -9.26 0.59 -1.69
N LYS A 39 -9.85 0.76 -2.86
CA LYS A 39 -9.45 -0.02 -4.02
C LYS A 39 -8.00 0.24 -4.40
N HIS A 40 -7.59 1.50 -4.31
CA HIS A 40 -6.23 1.87 -4.64
C HIS A 40 -5.23 1.20 -3.70
N VAL A 41 -5.50 1.31 -2.40
CA VAL A 41 -4.62 0.69 -1.41
C VAL A 41 -4.58 -0.81 -1.59
N ASP A 42 -5.74 -1.43 -1.82
CA ASP A 42 -5.81 -2.86 -2.03
C ASP A 42 -4.95 -3.28 -3.22
N ALA A 43 -5.05 -2.53 -4.32
CA ALA A 43 -4.25 -2.82 -5.50
C ALA A 43 -2.75 -2.70 -5.21
N ILE A 44 -2.39 -1.65 -4.49
CA ILE A 44 -0.98 -1.44 -4.14
C ILE A 44 -0.45 -2.62 -3.32
N LEU A 45 -1.20 -3.04 -2.33
CA LEU A 45 -0.77 -4.13 -1.47
C LEU A 45 -0.63 -5.43 -2.25
N ARG A 46 -1.55 -5.69 -3.14
CA ARG A 46 -1.50 -6.90 -3.96
C ARG A 46 -0.28 -6.90 -4.88
N LEU A 47 -0.03 -5.76 -5.51
CA LEU A 47 1.10 -5.66 -6.42
C LEU A 47 2.43 -5.81 -5.68
N LYS A 48 2.55 -5.18 -4.52
CA LYS A 48 3.76 -5.31 -3.73
C LYS A 48 3.95 -6.74 -3.27
N GLY A 49 2.87 -7.39 -2.88
CA GLY A 49 2.93 -8.77 -2.45
C GLY A 49 3.43 -9.68 -3.56
N LEU A 50 2.96 -9.44 -4.78
CA LEU A 50 3.41 -10.22 -5.92
C LEU A 50 4.90 -10.00 -6.20
N GLU A 51 5.33 -8.74 -6.13
CA GLU A 51 6.72 -8.43 -6.35
C GLU A 51 7.62 -9.14 -5.35
N VAL A 52 7.24 -9.06 -4.10
CA VAL A 52 8.03 -9.68 -3.04
C VAL A 52 8.05 -11.20 -3.20
N SER A 53 6.91 -11.76 -3.57
CA SER A 53 6.79 -13.20 -3.75
C SER A 53 7.64 -13.69 -4.91
N GLN A 54 7.74 -12.90 -5.96
CA GLN A 54 8.50 -13.31 -7.14
C GLN A 54 10.00 -13.08 -6.99
N LYS A 55 10.36 -12.22 -6.08
CA LYS A 55 11.77 -11.91 -5.88
C LYS A 55 12.41 -12.99 -5.04
N LYS A 56 13.35 -13.66 -5.58
CA LYS A 56 13.99 -14.75 -4.85
C LYS A 56 15.45 -14.48 -4.55
#